data_cee1102c072a1dba1c2670b24b349d3d
#
_entry.id   cee1102c072a1dba1c2670b24b349d3d
#
_cell.length_a   1.000
_cell.length_b   1.000
_cell.length_c   1.000
_cell.angle_alpha   90.00
_cell.angle_beta   90.00
_cell.angle_gamma   90.00
#
_symmetry.space_group_name_H-M   'P 1'
#
loop_
_entity.id
_entity.type
_entity.pdbx_description
1 polymer ?
#
loop_
_entity_poly.entity_id
_entity_poly.type
_entity_poly.pdbx_seq_one_letter_code
_entity_poly.pdbx_strand_id
1 'polypeptide(L)'
;MKGRLGEKEKALCAYHAEMCQVFSHPTRLEILCALREHELSVGELAETLGLGMGNLSQHLAMMRERRILEARKAGNQVFYRVANPKLLKAFDLLREILLEQVAEQSRLLADGRT
;
A
#
# COMPACT_ATOMS: atom_id res chain seq x y z
N MET A 1 33.69 -15.80 -0.55
CA MET A 1 33.78 -14.71 0.37
C MET A 1 32.46 -14.27 0.94
N LYS A 2 32.44 -14.06 2.21
CA LYS A 2 31.24 -13.57 2.87
C LYS A 2 31.13 -12.08 2.71
N GLY A 3 29.96 -11.55 2.65
CA GLY A 3 29.74 -10.14 2.71
C GLY A 3 29.32 -9.48 1.43
N ARG A 4 29.35 -10.19 0.31
CA ARG A 4 28.88 -9.64 -0.94
C ARG A 4 27.56 -10.30 -1.34
N LEU A 5 26.60 -9.47 -1.68
CA LEU A 5 25.35 -9.98 -2.21
C LEU A 5 25.56 -10.44 -3.65
N GLY A 6 24.95 -11.57 -3.99
CA GLY A 6 24.96 -12.07 -5.35
C GLY A 6 24.11 -11.22 -6.30
N GLU A 7 24.32 -11.41 -7.59
CA GLU A 7 23.60 -10.66 -8.61
C GLU A 7 22.11 -10.93 -8.57
N LYS A 8 21.73 -12.17 -8.32
CA LYS A 8 20.32 -12.54 -8.22
C LYS A 8 19.63 -11.80 -7.09
N GLU A 9 20.30 -11.74 -5.94
CA GLU A 9 19.74 -11.07 -4.78
C GLU A 9 19.58 -9.58 -5.03
N LYS A 10 20.56 -8.96 -5.67
CA LYS A 10 20.51 -7.55 -6.01
C LYS A 10 19.35 -7.26 -6.95
N ALA A 11 19.18 -8.11 -7.97
CA ALA A 11 18.08 -7.94 -8.92
C ALA A 11 16.74 -8.07 -8.21
N LEU A 12 16.62 -9.04 -7.32
CA LEU A 12 15.39 -9.25 -6.57
C LEU A 12 15.08 -8.04 -5.67
N CYS A 13 16.10 -7.47 -5.05
CA CYS A 13 15.92 -6.27 -4.25
C CYS A 13 15.42 -5.10 -5.07
N ALA A 14 15.88 -4.98 -6.31
CA ALA A 14 15.41 -3.92 -7.19
C ALA A 14 13.93 -4.08 -7.51
N TYR A 15 13.50 -5.29 -7.85
CA TYR A 15 12.08 -5.58 -8.09
C TYR A 15 11.24 -5.36 -6.82
N HIS A 16 11.79 -5.79 -5.71
CA HIS A 16 11.13 -5.63 -4.41
C HIS A 16 10.90 -4.15 -4.11
N ALA A 17 11.92 -3.33 -4.37
CA ALA A 17 11.82 -1.89 -4.15
C ALA A 17 10.70 -1.27 -5.01
N GLU A 18 10.57 -1.72 -6.26
CA GLU A 18 9.50 -1.24 -7.13
C GLU A 18 8.13 -1.58 -6.56
N MET A 19 7.97 -2.80 -6.07
CA MET A 19 6.71 -3.21 -5.45
C MET A 19 6.42 -2.36 -4.21
N CYS A 20 7.44 -2.08 -3.41
CA CYS A 20 7.28 -1.31 -2.18
C CYS A 20 6.92 0.14 -2.42
N GLN A 21 7.06 0.65 -3.64
CA GLN A 21 6.64 2.01 -3.95
C GLN A 21 5.16 2.23 -3.69
N VAL A 22 4.38 1.15 -3.70
CA VAL A 22 2.95 1.26 -3.38
C VAL A 22 2.75 1.76 -1.95
N PHE A 23 3.69 1.50 -1.06
CA PHE A 23 3.60 1.92 0.34
C PHE A 23 4.19 3.30 0.61
N SER A 24 4.64 3.99 -0.43
CA SER A 24 5.33 5.26 -0.26
C SER A 24 4.47 6.50 -0.47
N HIS A 25 3.18 6.32 -0.68
CA HIS A 25 2.26 7.43 -0.89
C HIS A 25 0.98 7.23 -0.06
N PRO A 26 0.59 8.22 0.73
CA PRO A 26 -0.59 8.06 1.59
C PRO A 26 -1.85 7.62 0.86
N THR A 27 -2.11 8.17 -0.32
CA THR A 27 -3.29 7.80 -1.09
C THR A 27 -3.31 6.32 -1.43
N ARG A 28 -2.15 5.75 -1.76
CA ARG A 28 -2.08 4.33 -2.10
C ARG A 28 -2.36 3.45 -0.89
N LEU A 29 -1.89 3.88 0.27
CA LEU A 29 -2.18 3.16 1.51
C LEU A 29 -3.67 3.24 1.83
N GLU A 30 -4.28 4.41 1.61
CA GLU A 30 -5.71 4.58 1.83
C GLU A 30 -6.53 3.69 0.90
N ILE A 31 -6.10 3.55 -0.35
CA ILE A 31 -6.75 2.66 -1.30
C ILE A 31 -6.73 1.21 -0.77
N LEU A 32 -5.59 0.76 -0.28
CA LEU A 32 -5.48 -0.58 0.28
C LEU A 32 -6.40 -0.77 1.48
N CYS A 33 -6.50 0.25 2.33
CA CYS A 33 -7.40 0.20 3.48
C CYS A 33 -8.85 0.08 3.02
N ALA A 34 -9.24 0.85 2.01
CA ALA A 34 -10.61 0.84 1.51
C ALA A 34 -10.98 -0.50 0.86
N LEU A 35 -10.01 -1.14 0.23
CA LEU A 35 -10.23 -2.41 -0.47
C LEU A 35 -10.00 -3.63 0.39
N ARG A 36 -9.76 -3.44 1.68
CA ARG A 36 -9.40 -4.54 2.58
C ARG A 36 -10.45 -5.66 2.61
N GLU A 37 -11.71 -5.29 2.71
CA GLU A 37 -12.78 -6.27 2.92
C GLU A 37 -13.48 -6.74 1.65
N HIS A 38 -13.52 -5.89 0.62
CA HIS A 38 -14.24 -6.22 -0.60
C HIS A 38 -13.84 -5.29 -1.74
N GLU A 39 -14.19 -5.69 -2.94
CA GLU A 39 -13.91 -4.86 -4.10
C GLU A 39 -14.82 -3.64 -4.12
N LEU A 40 -14.33 -2.56 -4.70
CA LEU A 40 -15.06 -1.32 -4.85
C LEU A 40 -14.86 -0.78 -6.26
N SER A 41 -15.87 -0.08 -6.77
CA SER A 41 -15.75 0.60 -8.05
C SER A 41 -14.92 1.88 -7.88
N VAL A 42 -14.45 2.44 -8.99
CA VAL A 42 -13.71 3.70 -8.96
C VAL A 42 -14.54 4.79 -8.30
N GLY A 43 -15.83 4.85 -8.64
CA GLY A 43 -16.73 5.83 -8.03
C GLY A 43 -16.85 5.69 -6.53
N GLU A 44 -17.01 4.44 -6.08
CA GLU A 44 -17.09 4.15 -4.64
C GLU A 44 -15.80 4.51 -3.92
N LEU A 45 -14.66 4.22 -4.55
CA LEU A 45 -13.36 4.58 -3.99
C LEU A 45 -13.21 6.10 -3.89
N ALA A 46 -13.57 6.80 -4.95
CA ALA A 46 -13.47 8.27 -4.96
C ALA A 46 -14.30 8.87 -3.83
N GLU A 47 -15.50 8.35 -3.66
CA GLU A 47 -16.38 8.82 -2.60
C GLU A 47 -15.83 8.48 -1.22
N THR A 48 -15.40 7.24 -1.04
CA THR A 48 -14.86 6.78 0.25
C THR A 48 -13.63 7.58 0.67
N LEU A 49 -12.76 7.88 -0.29
CA LEU A 49 -11.51 8.56 -0.01
C LEU A 49 -11.58 10.08 -0.13
N GLY A 50 -12.69 10.61 -0.65
CA GLY A 50 -12.83 12.04 -0.86
C GLY A 50 -11.88 12.59 -1.90
N LEU A 51 -11.63 11.83 -2.97
CA LEU A 51 -10.67 12.19 -4.00
C LEU A 51 -11.34 12.39 -5.34
N GLY A 52 -10.72 13.21 -6.19
CA GLY A 52 -11.15 13.36 -7.57
C GLY A 52 -10.80 12.13 -8.38
N MET A 53 -11.63 11.82 -9.37
CA MET A 53 -11.48 10.64 -10.21
C MET A 53 -10.15 10.61 -10.95
N GLY A 54 -9.70 11.75 -11.44
CA GLY A 54 -8.45 11.82 -12.21
C GLY A 54 -7.23 11.45 -11.38
N ASN A 55 -7.15 12.02 -10.18
CA ASN A 55 -6.06 11.75 -9.27
C ASN A 55 -6.06 10.28 -8.85
N LEU A 56 -7.23 9.78 -8.50
CA LEU A 56 -7.41 8.40 -8.09
C LEU A 56 -7.01 7.43 -9.21
N SER A 57 -7.44 7.72 -10.43
CA SER A 57 -7.17 6.86 -11.58
C SER A 57 -5.69 6.64 -11.84
N GLN A 58 -4.87 7.66 -11.61
CA GLN A 58 -3.42 7.53 -11.79
C GLN A 58 -2.83 6.55 -10.79
N HIS A 59 -3.25 6.64 -9.54
CA HIS A 59 -2.79 5.71 -8.51
C HIS A 59 -3.26 4.29 -8.79
N LEU A 60 -4.52 4.14 -9.19
CA LEU A 60 -5.07 2.82 -9.50
C LEU A 60 -4.36 2.16 -10.69
N ALA A 61 -4.07 2.95 -11.72
CA ALA A 61 -3.36 2.43 -12.90
C ALA A 61 -1.98 1.92 -12.53
N MET A 62 -1.25 2.67 -11.72
CA MET A 62 0.09 2.27 -11.29
C MET A 62 0.03 1.02 -10.43
N MET A 63 -0.91 0.96 -9.50
CA MET A 63 -1.03 -0.18 -8.61
C MET A 63 -1.45 -1.45 -9.37
N ARG A 64 -2.29 -1.27 -10.38
CA ARG A 64 -2.68 -2.38 -11.24
C ARG A 64 -1.51 -2.86 -12.10
N GLU A 65 -0.76 -1.93 -12.66
CA GLU A 65 0.42 -2.26 -13.45
C GLU A 65 1.43 -3.07 -12.65
N ARG A 66 1.58 -2.72 -11.39
CA ARG A 66 2.49 -3.41 -10.49
C ARG A 66 1.87 -4.67 -9.88
N ARG A 67 0.68 -5.05 -10.32
CA ARG A 67 -0.03 -6.25 -9.86
C ARG A 67 -0.39 -6.24 -8.39
N ILE A 68 -0.50 -5.04 -7.84
CA ILE A 68 -0.99 -4.86 -6.47
C ILE A 68 -2.50 -4.96 -6.44
N LEU A 69 -3.13 -4.44 -7.48
CA LEU A 69 -4.58 -4.50 -7.63
C LEU A 69 -4.97 -5.24 -8.90
N GLU A 70 -6.14 -5.83 -8.86
CA GLU A 70 -6.78 -6.41 -10.03
C GLU A 70 -8.03 -5.59 -10.32
N ALA A 71 -8.35 -5.47 -11.60
CA ALA A 71 -9.52 -4.74 -12.05
C ALA A 71 -10.47 -5.68 -12.77
N ARG A 72 -11.77 -5.49 -12.54
CA ARG A 72 -12.83 -6.26 -13.19
C ARG A 72 -13.85 -5.29 -13.76
N LYS A 73 -14.16 -5.46 -15.03
CA LYS A 73 -15.16 -4.63 -15.68
C LYS A 73 -16.53 -5.29 -15.56
N ALA A 74 -17.51 -4.51 -15.15
CA ALA A 74 -18.89 -4.98 -15.06
C ALA A 74 -19.78 -3.85 -15.56
N GLY A 75 -20.33 -4.03 -16.77
CA GLY A 75 -21.12 -2.98 -17.42
C GLY A 75 -20.27 -1.74 -17.67
N ASN A 76 -20.74 -0.61 -17.14
CA ASN A 76 -20.03 0.66 -17.29
C ASN A 76 -19.05 0.93 -16.16
N GLN A 77 -18.92 0.00 -15.23
CA GLN A 77 -18.10 0.21 -14.03
C GLN A 77 -16.88 -0.69 -14.05
N VAL A 78 -15.82 -0.20 -13.41
CA VAL A 78 -14.61 -0.99 -13.17
C VAL A 78 -14.47 -1.12 -11.66
N PHE A 79 -14.35 -2.36 -11.22
CA PHE A 79 -14.17 -2.68 -9.80
C PHE A 79 -12.73 -3.09 -9.55
N TYR A 80 -12.20 -2.66 -8.43
CA TYR A 80 -10.83 -2.97 -8.04
C TYR A 80 -10.81 -3.80 -6.76
N ARG A 81 -9.82 -4.68 -6.67
CA ARG A 81 -9.60 -5.46 -5.45
C ARG A 81 -8.10 -5.68 -5.27
N VAL A 82 -7.70 -5.98 -4.05
CA VAL A 82 -6.30 -6.33 -3.76
C VAL A 82 -6.01 -7.68 -4.41
N ALA A 83 -4.94 -7.75 -5.20
CA ALA A 83 -4.62 -8.94 -5.98
C ALA A 83 -4.21 -10.12 -5.12
N ASN A 84 -3.44 -9.84 -4.05
CA ASN A 84 -2.91 -10.89 -3.19
C ASN A 84 -3.10 -10.50 -1.73
N PRO A 85 -3.87 -11.30 -0.97
CA PRO A 85 -4.11 -10.98 0.44
C PRO A 85 -2.85 -10.88 1.29
N LYS A 86 -1.76 -11.50 0.86
CA LYS A 86 -0.49 -11.41 1.58
C LYS A 86 0.01 -9.98 1.66
N LEU A 87 -0.37 -9.16 0.68
CA LEU A 87 0.01 -7.75 0.67
C LEU A 87 -0.58 -7.02 1.87
N LEU A 88 -1.81 -7.38 2.23
CA LEU A 88 -2.46 -6.78 3.40
C LEU A 88 -1.78 -7.21 4.69
N LYS A 89 -1.25 -8.44 4.72
CA LYS A 89 -0.49 -8.90 5.87
C LYS A 89 0.80 -8.11 6.03
N ALA A 90 1.49 -7.85 4.92
CA ALA A 90 2.70 -7.04 4.93
C ALA A 90 2.38 -5.61 5.39
N PHE A 91 1.30 -5.06 4.88
CA PHE A 91 0.80 -3.74 5.27
C PHE A 91 0.57 -3.69 6.80
N ASP A 92 -0.11 -4.70 7.32
CA ASP A 92 -0.44 -4.74 8.74
C ASP A 92 0.81 -4.84 9.62
N LEU A 93 1.80 -5.63 9.18
CA LEU A 93 3.05 -5.76 9.93
C LEU A 93 3.82 -4.45 9.96
N LEU A 94 3.89 -3.76 8.84
CA LEU A 94 4.56 -2.45 8.79
C LEU A 94 3.84 -1.45 9.68
N ARG A 95 2.52 -1.47 9.66
CA ARG A 95 1.73 -0.57 10.49
C ARG A 95 1.91 -0.88 11.97
N GLU A 96 2.01 -2.15 12.31
CA GLU A 96 2.27 -2.58 13.68
C GLU A 96 3.57 -1.97 14.20
N ILE A 97 4.63 -2.06 13.39
CA ILE A 97 5.93 -1.49 13.74
C ILE A 97 5.81 0.02 13.89
N LEU A 98 5.11 0.67 12.96
CA LEU A 98 4.90 2.11 13.03
C LEU A 98 4.21 2.52 14.32
N LEU A 99 3.15 1.80 14.68
CA LEU A 99 2.39 2.10 15.90
C LEU A 99 3.23 1.89 17.16
N GLU A 100 4.09 0.89 17.15
CA GLU A 100 5.04 0.67 18.25
C GLU A 100 6.00 1.84 18.37
N GLN A 101 6.52 2.34 17.26
CA GLN A 101 7.43 3.47 17.25
C GLN A 101 6.75 4.74 17.74
N VAL A 102 5.52 4.97 17.33
CA VAL A 102 4.76 6.14 17.76
C VAL A 102 4.51 6.09 19.28
N ALA A 103 4.14 4.92 19.78
CA ALA A 103 3.90 4.73 21.20
C ALA A 103 5.19 4.98 22.01
N GLU A 104 6.30 4.44 21.52
CA GLU A 104 7.61 4.63 22.15
C GLU A 104 7.98 6.11 22.18
N GLN A 105 7.81 6.79 21.07
CA GLN A 105 8.12 8.22 20.98
C GLN A 105 7.26 9.05 21.93
N SER A 106 5.97 8.76 21.99
CA SER A 106 5.07 9.43 22.91
C SER A 106 5.49 9.25 24.36
N ARG A 107 5.89 8.03 24.70
CA ARG A 107 6.33 7.73 26.05
C ARG A 107 7.59 8.51 26.41
N LEU A 108 8.56 8.54 25.49
CA LEU A 108 9.80 9.29 25.71
C LEU A 108 9.55 10.77 25.86
N LEU A 109 8.63 11.32 25.07
CA LEU A 109 8.27 12.73 25.20
C LEU A 109 7.62 13.04 26.53
N ALA A 110 6.76 12.14 27.00
CA ALA A 110 6.11 12.31 28.30
C ALA A 110 7.14 12.26 29.42
N ASP A 111 8.08 11.31 29.33
CA ASP A 111 9.14 11.19 30.37
C ASP A 111 10.09 12.38 30.35
N GLY A 112 10.36 12.91 29.17
CA GLY A 112 11.26 14.04 28.99
C GLY A 112 10.75 15.34 29.55
N ARG A 113 9.49 15.39 29.95
CA ARG A 113 8.90 16.60 30.54
C ARG A 113 9.15 16.76 32.01
N THR A 114 9.60 15.71 32.61
CA THR A 114 9.93 15.77 34.02
C THR A 114 11.27 16.43 34.27
#